data_09357d548ccd89aa00cc133738d0abde
#
_entry.id   09357d548ccd89aa00cc133738d0abde
#
_cell.length_a   1.000
_cell.length_b   1.000
_cell.length_c   1.000
_cell.angle_alpha   90.00
_cell.angle_beta   90.00
_cell.angle_gamma   90.00
#
_symmetry.space_group_name_H-M   'P 1'
#
loop_
_entity.id
_entity.type
_entity.pdbx_description
1 polymer ?
#
loop_
_entity_poly.entity_id
_entity_poly.type
_entity_poly.pdbx_seq_one_letter_code
_entity_poly.pdbx_strand_id
1 'polypeptide(L)'
;LGNQKQTKTQDMTINGSLEYDFDWLETLKGLKLRFSYAKSIGNTEGRQLGSKYDGYYFTTRGGSGNHLYIDEGAPSNNLTLPSNMKTQSVDNGNRVLRDFDRTDNYQVNFQASYARDFGKHSVSAMFAMEKREMNYEFSRILKEGPLNGDLANGETNTATGSVSSSSQTARSESGDLSYIGRVNYAYDGRYLFEFLIRSDASTKFSPDNYWGVFPSVSVGWIVSEEKWYKLDWMDYLKVRASFGILGQDNTAAWLWRQRYTYQ
;
A
#
# COMPACT_ATOMS: atom_id res chain seq x y z
N LEU A 1 17.78 31.29 -2.67
CA LEU A 1 17.71 30.25 -1.63
C LEU A 1 16.23 30.02 -1.35
N GLY A 2 15.69 28.97 -1.92
CA GLY A 2 14.26 28.64 -1.83
C GLY A 2 13.98 27.43 -0.95
N ASN A 3 12.71 27.02 -0.92
CA ASN A 3 12.29 25.77 -0.32
C ASN A 3 12.75 24.60 -1.22
N GLN A 4 13.47 23.64 -0.65
CA GLN A 4 13.90 22.43 -1.33
C GLN A 4 13.14 21.24 -0.77
N LYS A 5 12.59 20.41 -1.65
CA LYS A 5 11.98 19.12 -1.30
C LYS A 5 12.60 18.03 -2.15
N GLN A 6 13.05 16.98 -1.50
CA GLN A 6 13.58 15.78 -2.13
C GLN A 6 12.83 14.58 -1.59
N THR A 7 12.44 13.68 -2.48
CA THR A 7 11.86 12.38 -2.11
C THR A 7 12.65 11.29 -2.82
N LYS A 8 13.06 10.28 -2.06
CA LYS A 8 13.74 9.09 -2.59
C LYS A 8 12.90 7.88 -2.23
N THR A 9 12.47 7.14 -3.23
CA THR A 9 11.71 5.89 -3.06
C THR A 9 12.54 4.73 -3.57
N GLN A 10 12.54 3.63 -2.82
CA GLN A 10 13.21 2.38 -3.15
C GLN A 10 12.24 1.24 -2.87
N ASP A 11 11.88 0.50 -3.91
CA ASP A 11 11.03 -0.67 -3.82
C ASP A 11 11.80 -1.90 -4.27
N MET A 12 11.70 -2.96 -3.48
CA MET A 12 12.26 -4.26 -3.80
C MET A 12 11.18 -5.32 -3.66
N THR A 13 11.00 -6.11 -4.69
CA THR A 13 10.11 -7.27 -4.66
C THR A 13 10.88 -8.52 -5.04
N ILE A 14 10.80 -9.54 -4.19
CA ILE A 14 11.34 -10.87 -4.43
C ILE A 14 10.16 -11.83 -4.44
N ASN A 15 10.03 -12.63 -5.48
CA ASN A 15 9.03 -13.68 -5.56
C ASN A 15 9.66 -14.96 -6.09
N GLY A 16 9.11 -16.08 -5.67
CA GLY A 16 9.50 -17.40 -6.11
C GLY A 16 8.32 -18.35 -6.03
N SER A 17 8.26 -19.29 -6.94
CA SER A 17 7.26 -20.37 -6.90
C SER A 17 7.88 -21.69 -7.27
N LEU A 18 7.40 -22.74 -6.63
CA LEU A 18 7.73 -24.13 -6.91
C LEU A 18 6.42 -24.86 -7.20
N GLU A 19 6.37 -25.55 -8.33
CA GLU A 19 5.25 -26.40 -8.70
C GLU A 19 5.77 -27.82 -8.93
N TYR A 20 5.05 -28.81 -8.40
CA TYR A 20 5.36 -30.21 -8.57
C TYR A 20 4.13 -30.95 -9.08
N ASP A 21 4.31 -31.70 -10.16
CA ASP A 21 3.29 -32.49 -10.84
C ASP A 21 3.55 -33.98 -10.58
N PHE A 22 2.48 -34.68 -10.15
CA PHE A 22 2.55 -36.10 -9.82
C PHE A 22 2.08 -37.01 -10.95
N ASP A 23 1.96 -36.53 -12.18
CA ASP A 23 1.42 -37.28 -13.33
C ASP A 23 2.23 -38.56 -13.67
N TRP A 24 3.47 -38.65 -13.19
CA TRP A 24 4.32 -39.83 -13.32
C TRP A 24 3.87 -41.02 -12.43
N LEU A 25 3.06 -40.76 -11.40
CA LEU A 25 2.57 -41.75 -10.46
C LEU A 25 1.08 -42.00 -10.75
N GLU A 26 0.74 -43.15 -11.34
CA GLU A 26 -0.63 -43.45 -11.81
C GLU A 26 -1.72 -43.26 -10.74
N THR A 27 -1.38 -43.51 -9.45
CA THR A 27 -2.29 -43.31 -8.31
C THR A 27 -2.56 -41.86 -7.99
N LEU A 28 -1.62 -40.97 -8.30
CA LEU A 28 -1.68 -39.52 -8.01
C LEU A 28 -1.80 -38.67 -9.30
N LYS A 29 -2.05 -39.33 -10.41
CA LYS A 29 -2.19 -38.64 -11.70
C LYS A 29 -3.28 -37.57 -11.64
N GLY A 30 -2.91 -36.36 -12.08
CA GLY A 30 -3.76 -35.17 -12.01
C GLY A 30 -3.61 -34.36 -10.70
N LEU A 31 -2.73 -34.78 -9.77
CA LEU A 31 -2.39 -34.00 -8.56
C LEU A 31 -1.20 -33.09 -8.85
N LYS A 32 -1.39 -31.80 -8.53
CA LYS A 32 -0.34 -30.78 -8.59
C LYS A 32 -0.28 -30.03 -7.27
N LEU A 33 0.94 -29.82 -6.79
CA LEU A 33 1.22 -28.98 -5.62
C LEU A 33 1.98 -27.75 -6.07
N ARG A 34 1.56 -26.60 -5.58
CA ARG A 34 2.23 -25.33 -5.82
C ARG A 34 2.47 -24.59 -4.51
N PHE A 35 3.69 -24.16 -4.32
CA PHE A 35 4.09 -23.26 -3.26
C PHE A 35 4.58 -21.96 -3.88
N SER A 36 4.19 -20.81 -3.33
CA SER A 36 4.75 -19.52 -3.73
C SER A 36 5.00 -18.63 -2.53
N TYR A 37 6.05 -17.87 -2.62
CA TYR A 37 6.45 -16.86 -1.66
C TYR A 37 6.74 -15.56 -2.38
N ALA A 38 6.22 -14.46 -1.84
CA ALA A 38 6.51 -13.12 -2.31
C ALA A 38 6.84 -12.22 -1.11
N LYS A 39 7.87 -11.40 -1.24
CA LYS A 39 8.22 -10.35 -0.28
C LYS A 39 8.41 -9.05 -0.99
N SER A 40 7.80 -7.98 -0.47
CA SER A 40 7.94 -6.61 -0.97
C SER A 40 8.36 -5.70 0.17
N ILE A 41 9.43 -4.94 -0.05
CA ILE A 41 9.94 -3.93 0.87
C ILE A 41 9.97 -2.61 0.13
N GLY A 42 9.22 -1.62 0.63
CA GLY A 42 9.23 -0.25 0.15
C GLY A 42 9.81 0.66 1.21
N ASN A 43 10.72 1.56 0.82
CA ASN A 43 11.25 2.61 1.67
C ASN A 43 11.11 3.94 0.94
N THR A 44 10.54 4.94 1.62
CA THR A 44 10.46 6.30 1.11
C THR A 44 11.09 7.24 2.12
N GLU A 45 12.09 7.98 1.67
CA GLU A 45 12.74 9.04 2.43
C GLU A 45 12.33 10.39 1.86
N GLY A 46 11.76 11.25 2.70
CA GLY A 46 11.42 12.62 2.40
C GLY A 46 12.38 13.58 3.09
N ARG A 47 12.80 14.60 2.38
CA ARG A 47 13.62 15.71 2.86
C ARG A 47 12.97 17.01 2.46
N GLN A 48 12.79 17.94 3.39
CA GLN A 48 12.37 19.29 3.06
C GLN A 48 13.21 20.29 3.86
N LEU A 49 13.74 21.27 3.17
CA LEU A 49 14.46 22.38 3.73
C LEU A 49 13.73 23.68 3.38
N GLY A 50 13.33 24.44 4.37
CA GLY A 50 12.80 25.79 4.23
C GLY A 50 13.71 26.77 4.92
N SER A 51 14.08 27.85 4.23
CA SER A 51 14.94 28.91 4.74
C SER A 51 14.14 30.14 5.21
N LYS A 52 14.73 30.88 6.14
CA LYS A 52 14.28 32.22 6.50
C LYS A 52 15.48 33.15 6.52
N TYR A 53 15.37 34.25 5.82
CA TYR A 53 16.44 35.26 5.78
C TYR A 53 15.84 36.61 5.52
N ASP A 54 16.58 37.64 5.90
CA ASP A 54 16.26 39.05 5.61
C ASP A 54 16.97 39.46 4.33
N GLY A 55 16.20 39.85 3.34
CA GLY A 55 16.67 40.48 2.13
C GLY A 55 16.72 42.00 2.33
N TYR A 56 17.70 42.63 1.75
CA TYR A 56 17.86 44.10 1.80
C TYR A 56 17.55 44.67 0.43
N TYR A 57 16.82 45.76 0.40
CA TYR A 57 16.52 46.45 -0.84
C TYR A 57 16.59 47.96 -0.65
N PHE A 58 16.96 48.63 -1.69
CA PHE A 58 17.01 50.10 -1.69
C PHE A 58 15.63 50.67 -1.98
N THR A 59 15.26 51.71 -1.27
CA THR A 59 14.08 52.51 -1.60
C THR A 59 14.43 53.52 -2.68
N THR A 60 13.51 53.70 -3.64
CA THR A 60 13.65 54.77 -4.65
C THR A 60 13.49 56.11 -4.02
N ARG A 61 14.35 57.08 -4.37
CA ARG A 61 14.24 58.48 -3.93
C ARG A 61 13.33 59.25 -4.89
N GLY A 62 12.15 59.62 -4.43
CA GLY A 62 11.21 60.46 -5.19
C GLY A 62 10.79 59.84 -6.53
N GLY A 63 10.37 60.68 -7.46
CA GLY A 63 9.89 60.23 -8.79
C GLY A 63 10.99 59.85 -9.80
N SER A 64 12.29 59.81 -9.42
CA SER A 64 13.40 59.55 -10.33
C SER A 64 13.60 58.07 -10.68
N GLY A 65 12.99 57.16 -9.96
CA GLY A 65 13.09 55.71 -10.23
C GLY A 65 14.48 55.10 -10.08
N ASN A 66 15.43 55.79 -9.48
CA ASN A 66 16.77 55.28 -9.29
C ASN A 66 16.84 54.32 -8.10
N HIS A 67 17.01 53.05 -8.36
CA HIS A 67 16.98 51.95 -7.38
C HIS A 67 18.30 51.76 -6.62
N LEU A 68 19.39 52.40 -7.05
CA LEU A 68 20.74 52.17 -6.50
C LEU A 68 21.21 53.34 -5.64
N TYR A 69 20.29 54.12 -5.08
CA TYR A 69 20.66 55.27 -4.25
C TYR A 69 21.07 54.83 -2.84
N ILE A 70 22.31 55.13 -2.46
CA ILE A 70 22.82 55.02 -1.09
C ILE A 70 22.91 56.46 -0.53
N ASP A 71 22.39 56.66 0.67
CA ASP A 71 22.50 57.96 1.34
C ASP A 71 23.97 58.25 1.66
N GLU A 72 24.47 59.38 1.14
CA GLU A 72 25.91 59.82 1.30
C GLU A 72 26.29 59.98 2.77
N GLY A 73 25.35 60.11 3.70
CA GLY A 73 25.57 60.22 5.14
C GLY A 73 25.64 58.91 5.92
N ALA A 74 25.53 57.75 5.28
CA ALA A 74 25.56 56.46 5.97
C ALA A 74 27.00 56.10 6.39
N PRO A 75 27.28 55.91 7.69
CA PRO A 75 28.64 55.58 8.14
C PRO A 75 28.94 54.12 7.69
N SER A 76 30.04 53.95 6.97
CA SER A 76 30.49 52.70 6.38
C SER A 76 30.81 51.56 7.38
N ASN A 77 30.88 51.88 8.68
CA ASN A 77 31.31 50.96 9.74
C ASN A 77 30.24 50.65 10.78
N ASN A 78 29.01 51.09 10.60
CA ASN A 78 27.93 50.81 11.54
C ASN A 78 26.97 49.77 10.95
N LEU A 79 26.62 48.78 11.75
CA LEU A 79 25.61 47.75 11.43
C LEU A 79 24.19 48.33 11.26
N THR A 80 24.02 49.64 11.40
CA THR A 80 22.77 50.36 11.12
C THR A 80 22.63 50.56 9.62
N LEU A 81 21.55 50.01 9.07
CA LEU A 81 21.19 50.19 7.67
C LEU A 81 20.96 51.69 7.34
N PRO A 82 21.41 52.16 6.16
CA PRO A 82 21.08 53.50 5.68
C PRO A 82 19.55 53.71 5.64
N SER A 83 19.09 54.92 5.81
CA SER A 83 17.65 55.26 5.85
C SER A 83 16.88 54.88 4.58
N ASN A 84 17.60 54.75 3.47
CA ASN A 84 17.04 54.34 2.16
C ASN A 84 17.11 52.84 1.92
N MET A 85 17.64 52.05 2.88
CA MET A 85 17.69 50.61 2.80
C MET A 85 16.68 49.99 3.77
N LYS A 86 15.84 49.14 3.26
CA LYS A 86 14.84 48.43 4.04
C LYS A 86 15.09 46.95 4.03
N THR A 87 14.69 46.29 5.09
CA THR A 87 14.70 44.82 5.18
C THR A 87 13.33 44.26 4.82
N GLN A 88 13.32 43.16 4.13
CA GLN A 88 12.16 42.34 3.89
C GLN A 88 12.51 40.92 4.28
N SER A 89 11.79 40.40 5.25
CA SER A 89 11.92 38.98 5.62
C SER A 89 11.30 38.09 4.58
N VAL A 90 12.08 37.13 4.11
CA VAL A 90 11.63 36.06 3.21
C VAL A 90 11.56 34.78 4.04
N ASP A 91 10.37 34.25 4.22
CA ASP A 91 10.12 33.05 4.98
C ASP A 91 9.62 31.94 4.07
N ASN A 92 10.46 30.92 3.86
CA ASN A 92 10.18 29.72 3.09
C ASN A 92 9.90 28.50 4.02
N GLY A 93 9.37 28.78 5.22
CA GLY A 93 8.99 27.76 6.20
C GLY A 93 10.00 27.56 7.33
N ASN A 94 11.22 28.13 7.25
CA ASN A 94 12.24 28.13 8.33
C ASN A 94 12.36 26.76 9.05
N ARG A 95 12.41 25.66 8.32
CA ARG A 95 12.33 24.31 8.91
C ARG A 95 13.17 23.29 8.17
N VAL A 96 13.59 22.26 8.90
CA VAL A 96 14.11 21.00 8.35
C VAL A 96 13.13 19.90 8.69
N LEU A 97 12.68 19.18 7.68
CA LEU A 97 11.77 18.03 7.81
C LEU A 97 12.43 16.79 7.22
N ARG A 98 12.35 15.72 7.97
CA ARG A 98 12.73 14.36 7.55
C ARG A 98 11.57 13.42 7.74
N ASP A 99 11.17 12.78 6.67
CA ASP A 99 10.17 11.72 6.67
C ASP A 99 10.85 10.40 6.29
N PHE A 100 10.45 9.35 6.96
CA PHE A 100 10.84 8.00 6.63
C PHE A 100 9.59 7.11 6.70
N ASP A 101 9.26 6.48 5.58
CA ASP A 101 8.21 5.49 5.44
C ASP A 101 8.84 4.15 5.10
N ARG A 102 8.40 3.10 5.77
CA ARG A 102 8.79 1.74 5.45
C ARG A 102 7.55 0.85 5.40
N THR A 103 7.43 0.11 4.33
CA THR A 103 6.44 -0.95 4.17
C THR A 103 7.17 -2.27 3.98
N ASP A 104 6.82 -3.29 4.75
CA ASP A 104 7.35 -4.65 4.66
C ASP A 104 6.19 -5.63 4.58
N ASN A 105 5.99 -6.23 3.42
CA ASN A 105 4.90 -7.15 3.15
C ASN A 105 5.45 -8.49 2.74
N TYR A 106 4.84 -9.57 3.22
CA TYR A 106 5.08 -10.88 2.64
C TYR A 106 3.77 -11.64 2.41
N GLN A 107 3.81 -12.53 1.46
CA GLN A 107 2.72 -13.45 1.14
C GLN A 107 3.27 -14.85 0.90
N VAL A 108 2.62 -15.82 1.51
CA VAL A 108 2.87 -17.26 1.33
C VAL A 108 1.60 -17.90 0.81
N ASN A 109 1.70 -18.65 -0.28
CA ASN A 109 0.59 -19.41 -0.81
C ASN A 109 1.00 -20.87 -0.96
N PHE A 110 0.10 -21.76 -0.57
CA PHE A 110 0.17 -23.17 -0.85
C PHE A 110 -1.11 -23.58 -1.58
N GLN A 111 -0.99 -24.35 -2.64
CA GLN A 111 -2.13 -24.85 -3.40
C GLN A 111 -1.91 -26.32 -3.74
N ALA A 112 -2.91 -27.13 -3.48
CA ALA A 112 -3.03 -28.49 -3.99
C ALA A 112 -4.22 -28.52 -4.96
N SER A 113 -4.02 -29.01 -6.17
CA SER A 113 -5.08 -29.17 -7.17
C SER A 113 -5.05 -30.56 -7.74
N TYR A 114 -6.23 -31.12 -7.95
CA TYR A 114 -6.44 -32.42 -8.54
C TYR A 114 -7.48 -32.31 -9.64
N ALA A 115 -7.23 -32.91 -10.79
CA ALA A 115 -8.18 -32.98 -11.89
C ALA A 115 -8.05 -34.31 -12.61
N ARG A 116 -9.18 -35.02 -12.76
CA ARG A 116 -9.21 -36.32 -13.45
C ARG A 116 -10.58 -36.61 -14.06
N ASP A 117 -10.57 -37.26 -15.22
CA ASP A 117 -11.74 -37.72 -15.90
C ASP A 117 -11.89 -39.25 -15.71
N PHE A 118 -13.10 -39.67 -15.36
CA PHE A 118 -13.49 -41.08 -15.17
C PHE A 118 -14.68 -41.39 -16.09
N GLY A 119 -14.40 -41.67 -17.36
CA GLY A 119 -15.43 -41.89 -18.36
C GLY A 119 -16.31 -40.64 -18.56
N LYS A 120 -17.57 -40.69 -18.07
CA LYS A 120 -18.49 -39.53 -18.17
C LYS A 120 -18.38 -38.56 -16.99
N HIS A 121 -17.57 -38.86 -16.02
CA HIS A 121 -17.40 -38.06 -14.80
C HIS A 121 -16.11 -37.27 -14.90
N SER A 122 -16.19 -35.97 -14.81
CA SER A 122 -15.04 -35.06 -14.67
C SER A 122 -15.06 -34.47 -13.27
N VAL A 123 -13.97 -34.65 -12.54
CA VAL A 123 -13.79 -34.12 -11.17
C VAL A 123 -12.58 -33.23 -11.12
N SER A 124 -12.72 -32.04 -10.58
CA SER A 124 -11.58 -31.25 -10.16
C SER A 124 -11.78 -30.72 -8.73
N ALA A 125 -10.71 -30.77 -7.95
CA ALA A 125 -10.69 -30.28 -6.58
C ALA A 125 -9.46 -29.37 -6.39
N MET A 126 -9.60 -28.36 -5.57
CA MET A 126 -8.52 -27.46 -5.19
C MET A 126 -8.63 -27.17 -3.69
N PHE A 127 -7.50 -27.22 -3.04
CA PHE A 127 -7.30 -26.64 -1.71
C PHE A 127 -6.21 -25.60 -1.79
N ALA A 128 -6.42 -24.43 -1.20
CA ALA A 128 -5.40 -23.40 -1.09
C ALA A 128 -5.34 -22.81 0.33
N MET A 129 -4.14 -22.45 0.74
CA MET A 129 -3.85 -21.65 1.92
C MET A 129 -3.11 -20.40 1.47
N GLU A 130 -3.60 -19.24 1.89
CA GLU A 130 -2.98 -17.94 1.62
C GLU A 130 -2.72 -17.25 2.95
N LYS A 131 -1.48 -16.85 3.19
CA LYS A 131 -1.08 -16.03 4.35
C LYS A 131 -0.42 -14.76 3.87
N ARG A 132 -0.88 -13.62 4.38
CA ARG A 132 -0.30 -12.32 4.10
C ARG A 132 -0.08 -11.56 5.41
N GLU A 133 1.05 -10.89 5.52
CA GLU A 133 1.32 -9.93 6.58
C GLU A 133 1.86 -8.63 5.98
N MET A 134 1.46 -7.51 6.57
CA MET A 134 1.87 -6.18 6.21
C MET A 134 2.29 -5.42 7.45
N ASN A 135 3.50 -4.85 7.41
CA ASN A 135 4.03 -3.95 8.42
C ASN A 135 4.29 -2.59 7.77
N TYR A 136 3.80 -1.55 8.39
CA TYR A 136 4.04 -0.17 7.99
C TYR A 136 4.61 0.61 9.16
N GLU A 137 5.69 1.32 8.92
CA GLU A 137 6.32 2.23 9.88
C GLU A 137 6.50 3.60 9.23
N PHE A 138 6.15 4.63 9.96
CA PHE A 138 6.34 6.01 9.57
C PHE A 138 6.99 6.78 10.70
N SER A 139 7.98 7.62 10.36
CA SER A 139 8.55 8.58 11.27
C SER A 139 8.75 9.92 10.58
N ARG A 140 8.41 10.99 11.29
CA ARG A 140 8.61 12.37 10.87
C ARG A 140 9.31 13.15 11.96
N ILE A 141 10.40 13.84 11.60
CA ILE A 141 11.09 14.79 12.47
C ILE A 141 11.04 16.16 11.78
N LEU A 142 10.48 17.12 12.49
CA LEU A 142 10.42 18.51 12.07
C LEU A 142 11.14 19.37 13.12
N LYS A 143 12.13 20.12 12.69
CA LYS A 143 12.82 21.13 13.50
C LYS A 143 12.78 22.47 12.79
N GLU A 144 12.75 23.55 13.54
CA GLU A 144 12.79 24.92 13.04
C GLU A 144 14.21 25.47 13.13
N GLY A 145 14.49 26.55 12.40
CA GLY A 145 15.74 27.27 12.45
C GLY A 145 16.95 26.52 11.91
N PRO A 146 16.98 26.11 10.62
CA PRO A 146 18.19 25.53 10.03
C PRO A 146 19.33 26.59 10.07
N LEU A 147 20.54 26.11 10.33
CA LEU A 147 21.73 26.99 10.25
C LEU A 147 21.90 27.47 8.82
N ASN A 148 22.08 28.78 8.65
CA ASN A 148 22.21 29.43 7.34
C ASN A 148 23.41 28.95 6.51
N GLY A 149 24.41 28.32 7.12
CA GLY A 149 25.60 27.81 6.43
C GLY A 149 25.46 26.36 5.92
N ASP A 150 24.43 25.63 6.36
CA ASP A 150 24.28 24.17 6.05
C ASP A 150 23.04 23.87 5.21
N LEU A 151 22.69 24.81 4.33
CA LEU A 151 21.53 24.65 3.43
C LEU A 151 21.66 23.46 2.47
N ALA A 152 22.87 22.98 2.22
CA ALA A 152 23.12 21.87 1.31
C ALA A 152 22.77 20.50 1.95
N ASN A 153 22.99 20.34 3.25
CA ASN A 153 22.83 19.05 3.93
C ASN A 153 21.48 18.91 4.66
N GLY A 154 20.91 20.01 5.16
CA GLY A 154 19.58 20.05 5.77
C GLY A 154 19.39 18.99 6.85
N GLU A 155 20.40 18.82 7.72
CA GLU A 155 20.34 17.84 8.79
C GLU A 155 19.55 18.36 9.99
N THR A 156 18.69 17.50 10.56
CA THR A 156 17.86 17.89 11.70
C THR A 156 18.66 18.16 12.97
N ASN A 157 19.86 17.60 13.09
CA ASN A 157 20.76 17.83 14.22
C ASN A 157 21.46 19.20 14.17
N THR A 158 21.61 19.79 12.99
CA THR A 158 22.21 21.12 12.81
C THR A 158 21.20 22.28 12.98
N ALA A 159 19.90 21.95 12.99
CA ALA A 159 18.85 22.93 13.23
C ALA A 159 18.89 23.40 14.70
N THR A 160 18.84 24.73 14.91
CA THR A 160 18.96 25.36 16.23
C THR A 160 17.66 25.41 17.02
N GLY A 161 16.52 25.25 16.33
CA GLY A 161 15.20 25.25 16.94
C GLY A 161 14.81 23.96 17.66
N SER A 162 13.72 24.03 18.39
CA SER A 162 13.13 22.87 19.07
C SER A 162 12.52 21.89 18.08
N VAL A 163 12.39 20.62 18.51
CA VAL A 163 11.59 19.64 17.79
C VAL A 163 10.12 20.07 17.82
N SER A 164 9.53 20.22 16.65
CA SER A 164 8.13 20.64 16.53
C SER A 164 7.17 19.56 17.05
N SER A 165 6.05 20.00 17.62
CA SER A 165 4.91 19.13 17.97
C SER A 165 4.30 18.41 16.76
N SER A 166 4.63 18.85 15.54
CA SER A 166 4.28 18.15 14.29
C SER A 166 5.17 16.94 13.97
N SER A 167 6.20 16.68 14.78
CA SER A 167 6.95 15.42 14.69
C SER A 167 6.07 14.27 15.18
N GLN A 168 6.07 13.17 14.43
CA GLN A 168 5.16 12.04 14.71
C GLN A 168 5.78 10.72 14.28
N THR A 169 5.32 9.66 14.91
CA THR A 169 5.59 8.29 14.52
C THR A 169 4.29 7.52 14.42
N ALA A 170 4.22 6.59 13.48
CA ALA A 170 3.10 5.68 13.34
C ALA A 170 3.61 4.28 12.99
N ARG A 171 2.91 3.28 13.50
CA ARG A 171 3.14 1.88 13.13
C ARG A 171 1.80 1.21 12.94
N SER A 172 1.69 0.42 11.89
CA SER A 172 0.52 -0.39 11.60
C SER A 172 0.94 -1.78 11.17
N GLU A 173 0.29 -2.79 11.74
CA GLU A 173 0.50 -4.19 11.41
C GLU A 173 -0.85 -4.81 11.07
N SER A 174 -0.89 -5.62 10.02
CA SER A 174 -2.06 -6.41 9.68
C SER A 174 -1.64 -7.76 9.12
N GLY A 175 -2.47 -8.77 9.33
CA GLY A 175 -2.27 -10.10 8.82
C GLY A 175 -3.59 -10.75 8.47
N ASP A 176 -3.56 -11.52 7.38
CA ASP A 176 -4.70 -12.27 6.86
C ASP A 176 -4.26 -13.71 6.62
N LEU A 177 -5.15 -14.66 6.94
CA LEU A 177 -4.98 -16.08 6.69
C LEU A 177 -6.26 -16.64 6.08
N SER A 178 -6.16 -17.29 4.94
CA SER A 178 -7.30 -17.82 4.22
C SER A 178 -7.10 -19.30 3.88
N TYR A 179 -8.15 -20.06 4.04
CA TYR A 179 -8.25 -21.42 3.52
C TYR A 179 -9.38 -21.48 2.49
N ILE A 180 -9.09 -22.06 1.33
CA ILE A 180 -10.01 -22.10 0.20
C ILE A 180 -10.12 -23.56 -0.24
N GLY A 181 -11.34 -24.08 -0.28
CA GLY A 181 -11.66 -25.39 -0.84
C GLY A 181 -12.63 -25.23 -2.01
N ARG A 182 -12.34 -25.84 -3.15
CA ARG A 182 -13.22 -25.87 -4.32
C ARG A 182 -13.31 -27.26 -4.87
N VAL A 183 -14.52 -27.70 -5.20
CA VAL A 183 -14.79 -28.93 -5.91
C VAL A 183 -15.69 -28.61 -7.09
N ASN A 184 -15.26 -29.04 -8.27
CA ASN A 184 -16.08 -29.02 -9.47
C ASN A 184 -16.34 -30.45 -9.91
N TYR A 185 -17.55 -30.69 -10.32
CA TYR A 185 -17.98 -31.98 -10.87
C TYR A 185 -18.78 -31.73 -12.13
N ALA A 186 -18.47 -32.47 -13.18
CA ALA A 186 -19.26 -32.48 -14.39
C ALA A 186 -19.63 -33.92 -14.77
N TYR A 187 -20.89 -34.14 -15.13
CA TYR A 187 -21.37 -35.41 -15.65
C TYR A 187 -21.75 -35.28 -17.12
N ASP A 188 -21.12 -36.11 -17.95
CA ASP A 188 -21.32 -36.21 -19.40
C ASP A 188 -21.20 -34.85 -20.14
N GLY A 189 -20.41 -33.90 -19.56
CA GLY A 189 -20.28 -32.55 -20.04
C GLY A 189 -21.54 -31.68 -19.91
N ARG A 190 -22.66 -32.20 -19.43
CA ARG A 190 -23.98 -31.58 -19.42
C ARG A 190 -24.40 -31.01 -18.07
N TYR A 191 -24.18 -31.75 -17.00
CA TYR A 191 -24.57 -31.38 -15.64
C TYR A 191 -23.33 -30.93 -14.90
N LEU A 192 -23.33 -29.71 -14.43
CA LEU A 192 -22.20 -29.04 -13.79
C LEU A 192 -22.56 -28.73 -12.35
N PHE A 193 -21.65 -29.01 -11.43
CA PHE A 193 -21.76 -28.69 -10.03
C PHE A 193 -20.46 -28.07 -9.54
N GLU A 194 -20.53 -26.99 -8.79
CA GLU A 194 -19.40 -26.38 -8.11
C GLU A 194 -19.76 -26.10 -6.65
N PHE A 195 -18.87 -26.49 -5.76
CA PHE A 195 -18.90 -26.09 -4.36
C PHE A 195 -17.60 -25.37 -4.03
N LEU A 196 -17.71 -24.19 -3.44
CA LEU A 196 -16.59 -23.38 -2.93
C LEU A 196 -16.86 -23.08 -1.47
N ILE A 197 -15.84 -23.22 -0.64
CA ILE A 197 -15.82 -22.75 0.73
C ILE A 197 -14.55 -21.94 0.95
N ARG A 198 -14.70 -20.76 1.54
CA ARG A 198 -13.59 -19.91 1.95
C ARG A 198 -13.71 -19.60 3.44
N SER A 199 -12.63 -19.79 4.16
CA SER A 199 -12.53 -19.43 5.57
C SER A 199 -11.39 -18.42 5.72
N ASP A 200 -11.71 -17.21 6.13
CA ASP A 200 -10.79 -16.09 6.22
C ASP A 200 -10.65 -15.64 7.67
N ALA A 201 -9.41 -15.44 8.11
CA ALA A 201 -9.08 -14.78 9.36
C ALA A 201 -8.37 -13.47 9.07
N SER A 202 -8.74 -12.41 9.81
CA SER A 202 -8.10 -11.11 9.71
C SER A 202 -7.83 -10.52 11.10
N THR A 203 -6.62 -9.99 11.30
CA THR A 203 -6.23 -9.29 12.54
C THR A 203 -6.97 -7.96 12.76
N LYS A 204 -7.79 -7.53 11.80
CA LYS A 204 -8.69 -6.37 11.93
C LYS A 204 -9.81 -6.62 12.93
N PHE A 205 -10.17 -7.88 13.17
CA PHE A 205 -11.21 -8.30 14.11
C PHE A 205 -10.62 -8.73 15.46
N SER A 206 -11.47 -8.86 16.47
CA SER A 206 -11.06 -9.35 17.79
C SER A 206 -10.66 -10.82 17.74
N PRO A 207 -9.81 -11.30 18.67
CA PRO A 207 -9.38 -12.69 18.72
C PRO A 207 -10.52 -13.71 18.69
N ASP A 208 -11.64 -13.38 19.34
CA ASP A 208 -12.82 -14.26 19.39
C ASP A 208 -13.61 -14.32 18.06
N ASN A 209 -13.36 -13.38 17.13
CA ASN A 209 -14.10 -13.22 15.87
C ASN A 209 -13.17 -13.10 14.67
N TYR A 210 -11.97 -13.65 14.70
CA TYR A 210 -11.03 -13.59 13.57
C TYR A 210 -11.54 -14.27 12.31
N TRP A 211 -12.31 -15.37 12.49
CA TRP A 211 -12.69 -16.27 11.40
C TRP A 211 -14.07 -15.97 10.84
N GLY A 212 -14.15 -15.79 9.52
CA GLY A 212 -15.38 -15.80 8.76
C GLY A 212 -15.40 -16.98 7.81
N VAL A 213 -16.58 -17.60 7.58
CA VAL A 213 -16.76 -18.72 6.64
C VAL A 213 -17.77 -18.34 5.58
N PHE A 214 -17.38 -18.50 4.32
CA PHE A 214 -18.11 -18.02 3.15
C PHE A 214 -18.29 -19.16 2.14
N PRO A 215 -19.34 -19.98 2.31
CA PRO A 215 -19.65 -21.05 1.36
C PRO A 215 -20.39 -20.49 0.13
N SER A 216 -20.18 -21.14 -1.01
CA SER A 216 -20.99 -20.93 -2.20
C SER A 216 -21.20 -22.24 -2.97
N VAL A 217 -22.32 -22.34 -3.65
CA VAL A 217 -22.70 -23.46 -4.49
C VAL A 217 -23.20 -22.93 -5.82
N SER A 218 -22.84 -23.59 -6.91
CA SER A 218 -23.43 -23.35 -8.21
C SER A 218 -23.74 -24.64 -8.95
N VAL A 219 -24.81 -24.60 -9.70
CA VAL A 219 -25.25 -25.70 -10.59
C VAL A 219 -25.43 -25.14 -11.99
N GLY A 220 -25.08 -25.94 -12.97
CA GLY A 220 -25.24 -25.59 -14.38
C GLY A 220 -25.75 -26.80 -15.19
N TRP A 221 -26.59 -26.53 -16.17
CA TRP A 221 -27.09 -27.50 -17.10
C TRP A 221 -26.93 -26.99 -18.53
N ILE A 222 -26.21 -27.76 -19.34
CA ILE A 222 -26.04 -27.48 -20.76
C ILE A 222 -27.15 -28.21 -21.50
N VAL A 223 -28.26 -27.50 -21.69
CA VAL A 223 -29.47 -28.05 -22.28
C VAL A 223 -29.26 -28.45 -23.73
N SER A 224 -28.42 -27.70 -24.44
CA SER A 224 -28.10 -27.99 -25.85
C SER A 224 -27.38 -29.30 -26.07
N GLU A 225 -26.76 -29.90 -25.05
CA GLU A 225 -26.12 -31.23 -25.13
C GLU A 225 -27.08 -32.37 -24.86
N GLU A 226 -28.35 -32.08 -24.61
CA GLU A 226 -29.35 -33.13 -24.39
C GLU A 226 -29.78 -33.74 -25.74
N LYS A 227 -29.98 -35.09 -25.75
CA LYS A 227 -30.34 -35.82 -26.95
C LYS A 227 -31.69 -35.41 -27.57
N TRP A 228 -32.57 -34.81 -26.77
CA TRP A 228 -33.90 -34.32 -27.18
C TRP A 228 -33.87 -32.88 -27.68
N TYR A 229 -32.76 -32.14 -27.45
CA TYR A 229 -32.62 -30.75 -27.89
C TYR A 229 -32.43 -30.72 -29.42
N LYS A 230 -33.33 -30.11 -30.16
CA LYS A 230 -33.33 -30.02 -31.60
C LYS A 230 -33.84 -28.64 -32.06
N LEU A 231 -33.16 -27.59 -31.64
CA LEU A 231 -33.50 -26.21 -32.03
C LEU A 231 -32.43 -25.69 -32.98
N ASP A 232 -32.74 -25.69 -34.30
CA ASP A 232 -31.77 -25.29 -35.35
C ASP A 232 -31.36 -23.82 -35.29
N TRP A 233 -32.10 -23.00 -34.57
CA TRP A 233 -31.80 -21.57 -34.43
C TRP A 233 -30.96 -21.24 -33.20
N MET A 234 -30.68 -22.17 -32.31
CA MET A 234 -29.94 -22.00 -31.07
C MET A 234 -28.96 -23.13 -30.84
N ASP A 235 -27.69 -22.93 -31.17
CA ASP A 235 -26.64 -23.95 -31.06
C ASP A 235 -26.20 -24.24 -29.62
N TYR A 236 -26.35 -23.28 -28.72
CA TYR A 236 -25.91 -23.41 -27.35
C TYR A 236 -26.91 -22.81 -26.36
N LEU A 237 -27.38 -23.63 -25.43
CA LEU A 237 -28.24 -23.20 -24.33
C LEU A 237 -27.71 -23.78 -23.01
N LYS A 238 -27.32 -22.89 -22.09
CA LYS A 238 -26.91 -23.27 -20.74
C LYS A 238 -27.72 -22.47 -19.69
N VAL A 239 -28.23 -23.21 -18.71
CA VAL A 239 -28.88 -22.62 -17.53
C VAL A 239 -27.97 -22.78 -16.35
N ARG A 240 -27.82 -21.71 -15.56
CA ARG A 240 -26.97 -21.69 -14.35
C ARG A 240 -27.69 -21.01 -13.20
N ALA A 241 -27.56 -21.59 -12.01
CA ALA A 241 -27.97 -20.97 -10.75
C ALA A 241 -26.82 -21.02 -9.76
N SER A 242 -26.67 -19.98 -8.94
CA SER A 242 -25.65 -19.94 -7.89
C SER A 242 -26.19 -19.23 -6.65
N PHE A 243 -25.72 -19.70 -5.49
CA PHE A 243 -25.98 -19.09 -4.20
C PHE A 243 -24.70 -19.05 -3.39
N GLY A 244 -24.44 -17.98 -2.64
CA GLY A 244 -23.25 -17.87 -1.82
C GLY A 244 -23.38 -16.79 -0.75
N ILE A 245 -22.57 -16.94 0.30
CA ILE A 245 -22.40 -15.98 1.36
C ILE A 245 -21.08 -15.26 1.12
N LEU A 246 -21.10 -13.94 1.19
CA LEU A 246 -19.92 -13.08 1.04
C LEU A 246 -19.63 -12.34 2.34
N GLY A 247 -18.36 -12.11 2.64
CA GLY A 247 -17.90 -11.31 3.74
C GLY A 247 -17.13 -10.09 3.28
N GLN A 248 -17.04 -9.09 4.15
CA GLN A 248 -16.27 -7.89 3.94
C GLN A 248 -15.48 -7.56 5.20
N ASP A 249 -14.21 -7.18 5.06
CA ASP A 249 -13.32 -6.75 6.13
C ASP A 249 -12.89 -5.27 5.99
N ASN A 250 -13.73 -4.43 5.36
CA ASN A 250 -13.46 -3.01 5.13
C ASN A 250 -13.56 -2.19 6.43
N THR A 251 -12.70 -2.53 7.38
CA THR A 251 -12.56 -1.83 8.66
C THR A 251 -11.09 -1.54 8.94
N ALA A 252 -10.81 -0.52 9.75
CA ALA A 252 -9.46 -0.24 10.19
C ALA A 252 -8.98 -1.30 11.17
N ALA A 253 -7.68 -1.63 11.11
CA ALA A 253 -7.07 -2.56 12.04
C ALA A 253 -7.15 -2.07 13.48
N TRP A 254 -7.30 -2.99 14.42
CA TRP A 254 -7.22 -2.74 15.87
C TRP A 254 -8.33 -1.86 16.45
N LEU A 255 -9.43 -1.58 15.75
CA LEU A 255 -10.57 -0.81 16.28
C LEU A 255 -11.24 -1.47 17.50
N TRP A 256 -11.13 -2.77 17.64
CA TRP A 256 -11.69 -3.53 18.75
C TRP A 256 -10.91 -3.35 20.05
N ARG A 257 -9.67 -2.78 19.99
CA ARG A 257 -8.89 -2.49 21.20
C ARG A 257 -9.39 -1.23 21.88
N GLN A 258 -9.53 -1.28 23.19
CA GLN A 258 -9.84 -0.11 24.00
C GLN A 258 -8.69 0.90 23.92
N ARG A 259 -9.01 2.14 23.57
CA ARG A 259 -8.05 3.24 23.46
C ARG A 259 -8.33 4.27 24.53
N TYR A 260 -7.28 4.72 25.20
CA TYR A 260 -7.33 5.81 26.15
C TYR A 260 -6.63 7.02 25.54
N THR A 261 -7.27 8.18 25.61
CA THR A 261 -6.67 9.47 25.23
C THR A 261 -6.45 10.25 26.50
N TYR A 262 -5.21 10.61 26.80
CA TYR A 262 -4.92 11.55 27.87
C TYR A 262 -5.18 12.96 27.32
N GLN A 263 -5.97 13.73 28.05
CA GLN A 263 -6.17 15.16 27.82
C GLN A 263 -5.17 15.97 28.63
#